data_dffb82814b536cd00f83920854edbc36
#
_entry.id   dffb82814b536cd00f83920854edbc36
#
_cell.length_a   1.000
_cell.length_b   1.000
_cell.length_c   1.000
_cell.angle_alpha   90.00
_cell.angle_beta   90.00
_cell.angle_gamma   90.00
#
_symmetry.space_group_name_H-M   'P 1'
#
loop_
_entity.id
_entity.type
_entity.pdbx_description
1 polymer ?
#
loop_
_entity_poly.entity_id
_entity_poly.type
_entity_poly.pdbx_seq_one_letter_code
_entity_poly.pdbx_strand_id
1 'polypeptide(L)'
;YGFVNELDSNSKLLRCEDWKINRDSTLEYGELSIGGFRNKTDIRTTLSENNSSLNQAIAVYGMDARHDDHHMEINHLVKYTDSSLIMNAACGDRSHSIGTGQLFIADDANYSNAAQVFHNLLLSQKARADAIPELEVLSDEVTATHGAASAPIDKEQLHYLMSQFHQNF
;
A
#
# COMPACT_ATOMS: atom_id res chain seq x y z
N TYR A 1 -11.43 -9.40 -1.47
CA TYR A 1 -10.27 -10.19 -1.92
C TYR A 1 -9.16 -10.11 -0.88
N GLY A 2 -8.48 -11.21 -0.61
CA GLY A 2 -7.34 -11.28 0.29
C GLY A 2 -6.20 -12.08 -0.32
N PHE A 3 -4.99 -11.58 -0.21
CA PHE A 3 -3.78 -12.25 -0.66
C PHE A 3 -2.73 -12.30 0.46
N VAL A 4 -2.16 -13.48 0.70
CA VAL A 4 -1.06 -13.67 1.66
C VAL A 4 0.13 -14.27 0.92
N ASN A 5 1.27 -13.55 0.93
CA ASN A 5 2.54 -14.05 0.43
C ASN A 5 3.39 -14.55 1.61
N GLU A 6 3.49 -15.86 1.73
CA GLU A 6 4.28 -16.60 2.73
C GLU A 6 5.33 -17.51 2.07
N LEU A 7 5.81 -17.13 0.89
CA LEU A 7 6.75 -17.95 0.12
C LEU A 7 8.08 -18.14 0.86
N ASP A 8 8.75 -19.25 0.55
CA ASP A 8 10.09 -19.56 1.06
C ASP A 8 11.08 -18.41 0.79
N SER A 9 12.05 -18.23 1.69
CA SER A 9 13.04 -17.15 1.67
C SER A 9 13.96 -17.11 0.44
N ASN A 10 13.96 -18.13 -0.42
CA ASN A 10 14.69 -18.16 -1.69
C ASN A 10 13.77 -17.91 -2.90
N SER A 11 12.48 -17.84 -2.70
CA SER A 11 11.49 -17.67 -3.75
C SER A 11 11.46 -16.24 -4.29
N LYS A 12 11.04 -16.12 -5.54
CA LYS A 12 10.75 -14.83 -6.19
C LYS A 12 9.29 -14.82 -6.62
N LEU A 13 8.61 -13.71 -6.33
CA LEU A 13 7.23 -13.47 -6.76
C LEU A 13 7.21 -12.37 -7.82
N LEU A 14 6.54 -12.67 -8.93
CA LEU A 14 6.08 -11.66 -9.88
C LEU A 14 4.57 -11.80 -10.01
N ARG A 15 3.84 -10.77 -9.62
CA ARG A 15 2.38 -10.76 -9.63
C ARG A 15 1.86 -9.51 -10.33
N CYS A 16 0.93 -9.71 -11.26
CA CYS A 16 0.22 -8.63 -11.94
C CYS A 16 -1.28 -8.86 -11.79
N GLU A 17 -2.01 -7.82 -11.41
CA GLU A 17 -3.46 -7.86 -11.25
C GLU A 17 -4.08 -6.65 -11.95
N ASP A 18 -5.22 -6.88 -12.58
CA ASP A 18 -6.03 -5.84 -13.23
C ASP A 18 -7.48 -5.97 -12.74
N TRP A 19 -7.95 -4.95 -12.03
CA TRP A 19 -9.27 -4.90 -11.44
C TRP A 19 -10.12 -3.83 -12.12
N LYS A 20 -11.32 -4.20 -12.53
CA LYS A 20 -12.31 -3.27 -13.04
C LYS A 20 -13.53 -3.27 -12.14
N ILE A 21 -13.82 -2.12 -11.53
CA ILE A 21 -14.95 -1.95 -10.62
C ILE A 21 -16.08 -1.27 -11.38
N ASN A 22 -17.21 -1.96 -11.46
CA ASN A 22 -18.40 -1.49 -12.15
C ASN A 22 -19.35 -0.75 -11.20
N ARG A 23 -20.50 -0.30 -11.71
CA ARG A 23 -21.48 0.51 -11.01
C ARG A 23 -21.92 -0.11 -9.69
N ASP A 24 -22.04 0.74 -8.66
CA ASP A 24 -22.58 0.39 -7.34
C ASP A 24 -21.82 -0.78 -6.68
N SER A 25 -20.54 -0.98 -7.03
CA SER A 25 -19.72 -2.08 -6.54
C SER A 25 -18.55 -1.57 -5.72
N THR A 26 -18.20 -2.33 -4.68
CA THR A 26 -17.04 -2.06 -3.83
C THR A 26 -16.06 -3.22 -3.87
N LEU A 27 -14.77 -2.92 -4.08
CA LEU A 27 -13.68 -3.87 -3.89
C LEU A 27 -13.01 -3.60 -2.54
N GLU A 28 -13.12 -4.56 -1.62
CA GLU A 28 -12.30 -4.63 -0.42
C GLU A 28 -11.09 -5.51 -0.72
N TYR A 29 -9.89 -4.92 -0.71
CA TYR A 29 -8.65 -5.58 -1.07
C TYR A 29 -7.69 -5.59 0.12
N GLY A 30 -7.23 -6.76 0.53
CA GLY A 30 -6.25 -6.93 1.59
C GLY A 30 -5.04 -7.74 1.13
N GLU A 31 -3.83 -7.26 1.42
CA GLU A 31 -2.60 -7.99 1.16
C GLU A 31 -1.69 -8.02 2.38
N LEU A 32 -1.12 -9.20 2.65
CA LEU A 32 -0.03 -9.39 3.58
C LEU A 32 1.16 -10.04 2.87
N SER A 33 2.31 -9.36 2.84
CA SER A 33 3.53 -9.85 2.21
C SER A 33 4.62 -10.05 3.26
N ILE A 34 4.89 -11.32 3.61
CA ILE A 34 5.85 -11.74 4.64
C ILE A 34 6.86 -12.78 4.17
N GLY A 35 6.74 -13.30 2.94
CA GLY A 35 7.59 -14.33 2.37
C GLY A 35 8.30 -13.91 1.07
N GLY A 36 9.17 -14.78 0.56
CA GLY A 36 9.96 -14.57 -0.65
C GLY A 36 11.24 -13.74 -0.42
N PHE A 37 12.15 -13.81 -1.38
CA PHE A 37 13.39 -13.04 -1.40
C PHE A 37 13.28 -11.75 -2.21
N ARG A 38 12.64 -11.84 -3.38
CA ARG A 38 12.34 -10.71 -4.25
C ARG A 38 10.91 -10.80 -4.73
N ASN A 39 10.16 -9.78 -4.44
CA ASN A 39 8.74 -9.70 -4.78
C ASN A 39 8.52 -8.44 -5.60
N LYS A 40 7.85 -8.60 -6.74
CA LYS A 40 7.32 -7.51 -7.54
C LYS A 40 5.82 -7.73 -7.70
N THR A 41 5.05 -6.76 -7.27
CA THR A 41 3.60 -6.73 -7.40
C THR A 41 3.19 -5.48 -8.18
N ASP A 42 2.38 -5.69 -9.19
CA ASP A 42 1.80 -4.62 -10.02
C ASP A 42 0.28 -4.78 -10.01
N ILE A 43 -0.42 -3.80 -9.47
CA ILE A 43 -1.89 -3.85 -9.29
C ILE A 43 -2.47 -2.61 -9.94
N ARG A 44 -3.28 -2.82 -10.98
CA ARG A 44 -4.08 -1.76 -11.57
C ARG A 44 -5.53 -1.91 -11.19
N THR A 45 -6.14 -0.82 -10.72
CA THR A 45 -7.58 -0.77 -10.42
C THR A 45 -8.22 0.38 -11.19
N THR A 46 -9.28 0.07 -11.93
CA THR A 46 -10.05 1.04 -12.69
C THR A 46 -11.47 1.13 -12.16
N LEU A 47 -11.83 2.31 -11.64
CA LEU A 47 -13.20 2.67 -11.29
C LEU A 47 -13.88 3.19 -12.55
N SER A 48 -14.64 2.31 -13.22
CA SER A 48 -15.10 2.51 -14.61
C SER A 48 -16.55 2.97 -14.72
N GLU A 49 -17.30 2.88 -13.63
CA GLU A 49 -18.73 3.28 -13.59
C GLU A 49 -19.04 4.00 -12.26
N ASN A 50 -20.11 4.81 -12.28
CA ASN A 50 -20.50 5.64 -11.14
C ASN A 50 -20.78 4.79 -9.88
N ASN A 51 -20.52 5.37 -8.71
CA ASN A 51 -20.64 4.75 -7.39
C ASN A 51 -19.76 3.51 -7.20
N SER A 52 -18.71 3.35 -8.00
CA SER A 52 -17.71 2.31 -7.75
C SER A 52 -16.71 2.76 -6.67
N SER A 53 -16.29 1.83 -5.82
CA SER A 53 -15.37 2.15 -4.73
C SER A 53 -14.30 1.08 -4.51
N LEU A 54 -13.13 1.52 -4.02
CA LEU A 54 -11.98 0.70 -3.69
C LEU A 54 -11.51 1.00 -2.26
N ASN A 55 -11.38 -0.04 -1.43
CA ASN A 55 -10.64 0.01 -0.19
C ASN A 55 -9.48 -0.98 -0.27
N GLN A 56 -8.26 -0.47 -0.40
CA GLN A 56 -7.05 -1.28 -0.56
C GLN A 56 -6.10 -1.10 0.61
N ALA A 57 -5.78 -2.20 1.29
CA ALA A 57 -4.83 -2.24 2.39
C ALA A 57 -3.72 -3.25 2.10
N ILE A 58 -2.46 -2.79 2.17
CA ILE A 58 -1.27 -3.62 1.95
C ILE A 58 -0.37 -3.52 3.18
N ALA A 59 0.02 -4.67 3.72
CA ALA A 59 0.99 -4.79 4.79
C ALA A 59 2.21 -5.59 4.33
N VAL A 60 3.41 -5.02 4.52
CA VAL A 60 4.69 -5.66 4.18
C VAL A 60 5.53 -5.80 5.43
N TYR A 61 6.06 -6.99 5.68
CA TYR A 61 7.04 -7.22 6.73
C TYR A 61 8.31 -7.83 6.11
N GLY A 62 9.33 -7.00 5.98
CA GLY A 62 10.61 -7.37 5.36
C GLY A 62 11.70 -7.63 6.40
N MET A 63 12.41 -8.76 6.26
CA MET A 63 13.56 -9.14 7.07
C MET A 63 14.73 -9.59 6.19
N ASP A 64 15.89 -9.81 6.76
CA ASP A 64 17.13 -10.23 6.10
C ASP A 64 17.54 -9.26 4.95
N ALA A 65 17.62 -9.75 3.72
CA ALA A 65 17.93 -8.96 2.53
C ALA A 65 16.77 -9.00 1.51
N ARG A 66 15.56 -9.17 2.01
CA ARG A 66 14.34 -9.21 1.22
C ARG A 66 14.11 -7.88 0.51
N HIS A 67 13.58 -7.97 -0.70
CA HIS A 67 13.21 -6.83 -1.51
C HIS A 67 11.76 -6.98 -1.98
N ASP A 68 10.92 -6.02 -1.60
CA ASP A 68 9.52 -5.92 -1.99
C ASP A 68 9.30 -4.64 -2.78
N ASP A 69 8.68 -4.76 -3.94
CA ASP A 69 8.34 -3.64 -4.81
C ASP A 69 6.85 -3.77 -5.20
N HIS A 70 6.03 -2.87 -4.66
CA HIS A 70 4.60 -2.78 -4.92
C HIS A 70 4.31 -1.53 -5.72
N HIS A 71 3.71 -1.71 -6.88
CA HIS A 71 3.19 -0.64 -7.72
C HIS A 71 1.66 -0.75 -7.80
N MET A 72 0.96 0.29 -7.36
CA MET A 72 -0.49 0.39 -7.35
C MET A 72 -0.91 1.56 -8.23
N GLU A 73 -1.68 1.27 -9.26
CA GLU A 73 -2.29 2.26 -10.15
C GLU A 73 -3.80 2.28 -9.93
N ILE A 74 -4.36 3.44 -9.58
CA ILE A 74 -5.79 3.63 -9.33
C ILE A 74 -6.31 4.70 -10.27
N ASN A 75 -7.26 4.32 -11.14
CA ASN A 75 -7.83 5.19 -12.16
C ASN A 75 -9.30 5.49 -11.89
N HIS A 76 -9.61 6.75 -11.60
CA HIS A 76 -10.97 7.28 -11.52
C HIS A 76 -11.37 7.84 -12.88
N LEU A 77 -12.23 7.13 -13.62
CA LEU A 77 -12.59 7.52 -14.99
C LEU A 77 -13.96 8.21 -15.10
N VAL A 78 -14.77 8.13 -14.05
CA VAL A 78 -16.17 8.62 -14.03
C VAL A 78 -16.51 9.26 -12.70
N LYS A 79 -17.65 9.95 -12.63
CA LYS A 79 -18.15 10.67 -11.46
C LYS A 79 -18.49 9.73 -10.29
N TYR A 80 -18.46 10.29 -9.06
CA TYR A 80 -18.92 9.64 -7.84
C TYR A 80 -18.18 8.33 -7.57
N THR A 81 -16.88 8.36 -7.68
CA THR A 81 -16.02 7.20 -7.36
C THR A 81 -15.16 7.47 -6.13
N ASP A 82 -14.95 6.44 -5.31
CA ASP A 82 -14.20 6.57 -4.07
C ASP A 82 -13.03 5.58 -4.03
N SER A 83 -11.85 6.03 -3.60
CA SER A 83 -10.73 5.12 -3.35
C SER A 83 -9.95 5.47 -2.09
N SER A 84 -9.53 4.43 -1.40
CA SER A 84 -8.60 4.50 -0.26
C SER A 84 -7.51 3.46 -0.43
N LEU A 85 -6.26 3.90 -0.50
CA LEU A 85 -5.08 3.04 -0.49
C LEU A 85 -4.27 3.30 0.77
N ILE A 86 -4.03 2.26 1.55
CA ILE A 86 -3.12 2.30 2.69
C ILE A 86 -2.06 1.22 2.52
N MET A 87 -0.78 1.61 2.51
CA MET A 87 0.33 0.68 2.54
C MET A 87 1.17 0.92 3.79
N ASN A 88 1.35 -0.12 4.58
CA ASN A 88 2.22 -0.12 5.76
C ASN A 88 3.37 -1.12 5.54
N ALA A 89 4.62 -0.65 5.67
CA ALA A 89 5.79 -1.51 5.58
C ALA A 89 6.63 -1.43 6.86
N ALA A 90 7.00 -2.59 7.40
CA ALA A 90 7.97 -2.70 8.48
C ALA A 90 9.21 -3.44 7.96
N CYS A 91 10.37 -2.77 7.95
CA CYS A 91 11.60 -3.24 7.34
C CYS A 91 12.70 -3.43 8.37
N GLY A 92 13.16 -4.67 8.55
CA GLY A 92 14.27 -5.03 9.42
C GLY A 92 15.54 -5.42 8.64
N ASP A 93 16.62 -5.69 9.36
CA ASP A 93 17.93 -6.09 8.85
C ASP A 93 18.44 -5.23 7.69
N ARG A 94 18.45 -5.76 6.47
CA ARG A 94 18.86 -5.09 5.22
C ARG A 94 17.73 -5.15 4.18
N SER A 95 16.51 -5.37 4.63
CA SER A 95 15.37 -5.43 3.73
C SER A 95 15.06 -4.06 3.13
N HIS A 96 14.42 -4.09 1.97
CA HIS A 96 14.04 -2.90 1.23
C HIS A 96 12.61 -3.05 0.70
N SER A 97 11.73 -2.15 1.09
CA SER A 97 10.37 -2.05 0.57
C SER A 97 10.21 -0.81 -0.28
N ILE A 98 9.59 -0.94 -1.44
CA ILE A 98 9.23 0.16 -2.33
C ILE A 98 7.71 0.12 -2.51
N GLY A 99 7.05 1.23 -2.22
CA GLY A 99 5.63 1.44 -2.48
C GLY A 99 5.43 2.61 -3.43
N THR A 100 5.00 2.34 -4.66
CA THR A 100 4.60 3.36 -5.63
C THR A 100 3.10 3.34 -5.76
N GLY A 101 2.45 4.48 -5.53
CA GLY A 101 1.01 4.65 -5.71
C GLY A 101 0.75 5.73 -6.74
N GLN A 102 0.24 5.35 -7.90
CA GLN A 102 -0.19 6.27 -8.94
C GLN A 102 -1.71 6.43 -8.87
N LEU A 103 -2.16 7.63 -8.58
CA LEU A 103 -3.57 7.99 -8.52
C LEU A 103 -3.89 8.94 -9.67
N PHE A 104 -4.77 8.51 -10.57
CA PHE A 104 -5.24 9.29 -11.71
C PHE A 104 -6.74 9.59 -11.59
N ILE A 105 -7.11 10.86 -11.74
CA ILE A 105 -8.51 11.31 -11.76
C ILE A 105 -8.77 12.05 -13.07
N ALA A 106 -9.61 11.46 -13.91
CA ALA A 106 -9.96 11.99 -15.22
C ALA A 106 -10.79 13.28 -15.12
N ASP A 107 -10.84 14.05 -16.18
CA ASP A 107 -11.59 15.32 -16.29
C ASP A 107 -13.10 15.14 -15.99
N ASP A 108 -13.68 14.04 -16.45
CA ASP A 108 -15.09 13.71 -16.22
C ASP A 108 -15.39 13.07 -14.85
N ALA A 109 -14.39 12.85 -14.01
CA ALA A 109 -14.51 12.15 -12.72
C ALA A 109 -14.93 13.05 -11.54
N ASN A 110 -15.81 14.04 -11.79
CA ASN A 110 -16.30 14.98 -10.78
C ASN A 110 -16.95 14.27 -9.58
N TYR A 111 -16.88 14.90 -8.41
CA TYR A 111 -17.45 14.40 -7.14
C TYR A 111 -16.83 13.07 -6.68
N SER A 112 -15.61 12.80 -7.11
CA SER A 112 -14.85 11.65 -6.65
C SER A 112 -13.96 12.01 -5.48
N ASN A 113 -13.71 11.02 -4.60
CA ASN A 113 -12.80 11.14 -3.47
C ASN A 113 -11.71 10.09 -3.59
N ALA A 114 -10.47 10.50 -3.36
CA ALA A 114 -9.34 9.60 -3.45
C ALA A 114 -8.31 9.90 -2.37
N ALA A 115 -7.84 8.86 -1.69
CA ALA A 115 -6.82 8.98 -0.67
C ALA A 115 -5.76 7.90 -0.82
N GLN A 116 -4.47 8.27 -0.67
CA GLN A 116 -3.40 7.29 -0.56
C GLN A 116 -2.44 7.65 0.56
N VAL A 117 -2.09 6.65 1.38
CA VAL A 117 -1.22 6.84 2.54
C VAL A 117 -0.21 5.70 2.62
N PHE A 118 1.07 6.09 2.79
CA PHE A 118 2.17 5.16 2.97
C PHE A 118 2.83 5.39 4.33
N HIS A 119 2.94 4.34 5.14
CA HIS A 119 3.67 4.38 6.39
C HIS A 119 4.77 3.33 6.41
N ASN A 120 6.01 3.77 6.60
CA ASN A 120 7.16 2.90 6.67
C ASN A 120 7.81 2.97 8.05
N LEU A 121 8.01 1.82 8.68
CA LEU A 121 8.73 1.66 9.93
C LEU A 121 10.06 0.97 9.67
N LEU A 122 11.17 1.65 9.99
CA LEU A 122 12.51 1.10 9.87
C LEU A 122 12.95 0.50 11.21
N LEU A 123 13.05 -0.82 11.25
CA LEU A 123 13.41 -1.59 12.44
C LEU A 123 14.92 -1.72 12.62
N SER A 124 15.72 -1.39 11.60
CA SER A 124 17.20 -1.42 11.65
C SER A 124 17.81 -0.26 10.85
N GLN A 125 19.07 0.06 11.14
CA GLN A 125 19.80 1.12 10.45
C GLN A 125 20.13 0.80 8.98
N LYS A 126 20.08 -0.47 8.58
CA LYS A 126 20.39 -0.92 7.22
C LYS A 126 19.15 -1.19 6.40
N ALA A 127 17.98 -1.18 7.03
CA ALA A 127 16.70 -1.29 6.34
C ALA A 127 16.40 -0.04 5.53
N ARG A 128 15.64 -0.21 4.45
CA ARG A 128 15.18 0.86 3.58
C ARG A 128 13.69 0.73 3.29
N ALA A 129 13.05 1.87 3.13
CA ALA A 129 11.68 1.92 2.65
C ALA A 129 11.46 3.21 1.86
N ASP A 130 11.03 3.07 0.62
CA ASP A 130 10.71 4.17 -0.28
C ASP A 130 9.20 4.22 -0.49
N ALA A 131 8.60 5.39 -0.30
CA ALA A 131 7.21 5.67 -0.60
C ALA A 131 7.16 6.74 -1.69
N ILE A 132 6.50 6.41 -2.80
CA ILE A 132 6.43 7.24 -3.99
C ILE A 132 4.95 7.46 -4.34
N PRO A 133 4.25 8.37 -3.65
CA PRO A 133 2.90 8.73 -4.02
C PRO A 133 2.89 9.67 -5.20
N GLU A 134 2.20 9.30 -6.25
CA GLU A 134 1.99 10.10 -7.46
C GLU A 134 0.51 10.47 -7.57
N LEU A 135 0.21 11.70 -7.97
CA LEU A 135 -1.15 12.21 -8.09
C LEU A 135 -1.28 13.04 -9.36
N GLU A 136 -2.16 12.61 -10.25
CA GLU A 136 -2.56 13.35 -11.45
C GLU A 136 -4.07 13.58 -11.43
N VAL A 137 -4.48 14.85 -11.35
CA VAL A 137 -5.89 15.25 -11.24
C VAL A 137 -6.22 16.22 -12.37
N LEU A 138 -7.18 15.85 -13.20
CA LEU A 138 -7.65 16.67 -14.31
C LEU A 138 -8.99 17.35 -14.05
N SER A 139 -9.74 16.91 -13.02
CA SER A 139 -11.05 17.47 -12.62
C SER A 139 -10.91 18.47 -11.49
N ASP A 140 -11.69 19.56 -11.51
CA ASP A 140 -11.69 20.61 -10.48
C ASP A 140 -12.62 20.30 -9.28
N GLU A 141 -13.58 19.39 -9.43
CA GLU A 141 -14.61 19.10 -8.42
C GLU A 141 -14.36 17.75 -7.73
N VAL A 142 -13.19 17.57 -7.16
CA VAL A 142 -12.79 16.32 -6.47
C VAL A 142 -12.09 16.59 -5.15
N THR A 143 -12.05 15.60 -4.29
CA THR A 143 -11.17 15.57 -3.12
C THR A 143 -10.08 14.53 -3.33
N ALA A 144 -8.83 14.96 -3.40
CA ALA A 144 -7.70 14.05 -3.55
C ALA A 144 -6.62 14.37 -2.52
N THR A 145 -6.16 13.34 -1.83
CA THR A 145 -5.11 13.47 -0.81
C THR A 145 -4.09 12.36 -0.94
N HIS A 146 -2.84 12.69 -0.65
CA HIS A 146 -1.80 11.70 -0.49
C HIS A 146 -0.90 12.03 0.68
N GLY A 147 -0.25 11.02 1.25
CA GLY A 147 0.69 11.19 2.34
C GLY A 147 1.70 10.05 2.41
N ALA A 148 2.92 10.36 2.83
CA ALA A 148 3.95 9.37 3.08
C ALA A 148 4.74 9.74 4.33
N ALA A 149 5.02 8.74 5.16
CA ALA A 149 5.86 8.87 6.33
C ALA A 149 6.79 7.67 6.46
N SER A 150 8.07 7.93 6.70
CA SER A 150 9.07 6.91 7.01
C SER A 150 9.81 7.31 8.29
N ALA A 151 9.83 6.42 9.26
CA ALA A 151 10.46 6.68 10.55
C ALA A 151 11.22 5.46 11.06
N PRO A 152 12.37 5.65 11.74
CA PRO A 152 12.99 4.59 12.50
C PRO A 152 12.12 4.24 13.71
N ILE A 153 12.29 3.01 14.21
CA ILE A 153 11.66 2.61 15.47
C ILE A 153 12.19 3.47 16.64
N ASP A 154 11.28 4.01 17.43
CA ASP A 154 11.64 4.69 18.67
C ASP A 154 12.02 3.66 19.74
N LYS A 155 13.28 3.73 20.19
CA LYS A 155 13.84 2.78 21.16
C LYS A 155 13.20 2.89 22.55
N GLU A 156 12.75 4.06 22.93
CA GLU A 156 12.10 4.27 24.24
C GLU A 156 10.69 3.67 24.21
N GLN A 157 9.96 3.88 23.13
CA GLN A 157 8.64 3.26 22.92
C GLN A 157 8.75 1.74 22.85
N LEU A 158 9.75 1.22 22.13
CA LEU A 158 10.02 -0.22 22.09
C LEU A 158 10.31 -0.78 23.46
N HIS A 159 11.18 -0.13 24.25
CA HIS A 159 11.51 -0.55 25.60
C HIS A 159 10.28 -0.54 26.51
N TYR A 160 9.47 0.50 26.41
CA TYR A 160 8.21 0.58 27.16
C TYR A 160 7.28 -0.59 26.81
N LEU A 161 7.04 -0.86 25.54
CA LEU A 161 6.20 -1.98 25.10
C LEU A 161 6.74 -3.33 25.61
N MET A 162 8.04 -3.57 25.47
CA MET A 162 8.66 -4.80 25.96
C MET A 162 8.49 -4.97 27.48
N SER A 163 8.56 -3.89 28.25
CA SER A 163 8.37 -3.93 29.72
C SER A 163 6.94 -4.34 30.10
N GLN A 164 5.94 -3.97 29.29
CA GLN A 164 4.54 -4.36 29.53
C GLN A 164 4.30 -5.86 29.25
N PHE A 165 4.96 -6.43 28.26
CA PHE A 165 4.83 -7.85 27.94
C PHE A 165 5.49 -8.76 28.99
N HIS A 166 6.55 -8.31 29.67
CA HIS A 166 7.22 -9.11 30.73
C HIS A 166 6.47 -9.11 32.07
N GLN A 167 5.45 -8.29 32.25
CA GLN A 167 4.64 -8.25 33.49
C GLN A 167 3.44 -9.20 33.45
N ASN A 168 3.14 -9.86 32.34
CA ASN A 168 1.96 -10.72 32.17
C ASN A 168 2.27 -12.21 32.00
N PHE A 169 3.48 -12.68 32.40
CA PHE A 169 3.85 -14.09 32.42
C PHE A 169 4.49 -14.47 33.77
#